data_d6fb9ba5d7f74368b043d5b713dc64af
#
_entry.id   d6fb9ba5d7f74368b043d5b713dc64af
#
_cell.length_a   1.000
_cell.length_b   1.000
_cell.length_c   1.000
_cell.angle_alpha   90.00
_cell.angle_beta   90.00
_cell.angle_gamma   90.00
#
_symmetry.space_group_name_H-M   'P 1'
#
loop_
_entity.id
_entity.type
_entity.pdbx_description
1 polymer ?
#
loop_
_entity_poly.entity_id
_entity_poly.type
_entity_poly.pdbx_seq_one_letter_code
_entity_poly.pdbx_strand_id
1 'polypeptide(L)'
;MSPVRDDFRRSQLAIGALFFALGFQYATWVSRVPALKARLDLGEARIGLLLMTCGIGAAVSFPLVAVLMRRLGSRRLAVLSALALGVILLALSVVPDYPATLLVLFCDGVAVGCLNVAMNAQGAALEARYGRTTMSRLHATFSAGSLLAALLASGVNAFTGTLAVHFGPAALLLVAIVVAARPALLADGPQEGAAGEGTAGDGTAERERKTRRGFALPTVATLWMGLAMVSGTVTEGAMNDWSALYLKDVVNAGAGLAPLGIAVVSVMMVCARIFADGWRTRFGDGRIVRTGSLLAGLGLALALLVGGVVPTLLGFACVGLGVAAVTPCVYVAAARRGPDALSLVAAMGTVGLLAGPAVIGFIAGATSLVWGMAAVAASAALVSLCATRITWPAAREEAPASASADTRLAPEAT
;
A
#
# COMPACT_ATOMS: atom_id res chain seq x y z
N MET A 1 21.57 10.14 26.35
CA MET A 1 21.16 9.29 25.19
C MET A 1 22.37 9.21 24.27
N SER A 2 22.70 8.07 23.66
CA SER A 2 23.87 7.98 22.79
C SER A 2 23.63 8.68 21.45
N PRO A 3 24.61 9.42 20.87
CA PRO A 3 24.44 10.14 19.61
C PRO A 3 23.96 9.24 18.45
N VAL A 4 24.35 7.98 18.42
CA VAL A 4 23.92 6.99 17.41
C VAL A 4 22.40 6.72 17.48
N ARG A 5 21.80 6.77 18.67
CA ARG A 5 20.36 6.57 18.85
C ARG A 5 19.56 7.78 18.37
N ASP A 6 20.12 8.96 18.50
CA ASP A 6 19.49 10.20 18.06
C ASP A 6 19.54 10.34 16.54
N ASP A 7 20.64 9.96 15.90
CA ASP A 7 20.77 9.94 14.43
C ASP A 7 19.82 8.91 13.78
N PHE A 8 19.70 7.71 14.35
CA PHE A 8 18.72 6.72 13.88
C PHE A 8 17.30 7.27 13.92
N ARG A 9 16.89 7.83 15.08
CA ARG A 9 15.53 8.38 15.23
C ARG A 9 15.27 9.54 14.29
N ARG A 10 16.25 10.42 14.09
CA ARG A 10 16.17 11.56 13.18
C ARG A 10 15.97 11.10 11.74
N SER A 11 16.74 10.13 11.27
CA SER A 11 16.58 9.59 9.92
C SER A 11 15.28 8.77 9.78
N GLN A 12 14.89 8.00 10.80
CA GLN A 12 13.63 7.27 10.82
C GLN A 12 12.42 8.21 10.69
N LEU A 13 12.43 9.33 11.42
CA LEU A 13 11.35 10.33 11.34
C LEU A 13 11.32 11.00 9.95
N ALA A 14 12.49 11.33 9.38
CA ALA A 14 12.57 11.94 8.05
C ALA A 14 12.07 11.00 6.95
N ILE A 15 12.45 9.72 7.00
CA ILE A 15 11.95 8.73 6.04
C ILE A 15 10.46 8.47 6.28
N GLY A 16 10.04 8.35 7.54
CA GLY A 16 8.61 8.24 7.90
C GLY A 16 7.78 9.42 7.40
N ALA A 17 8.34 10.63 7.39
CA ALA A 17 7.69 11.81 6.82
C ALA A 17 7.46 11.68 5.30
N LEU A 18 8.34 11.01 4.55
CA LEU A 18 8.10 10.72 3.12
C LEU A 18 6.95 9.72 2.92
N PHE A 19 6.91 8.66 3.74
CA PHE A 19 5.79 7.71 3.72
C PHE A 19 4.48 8.40 4.09
N PHE A 20 4.50 9.24 5.11
CA PHE A 20 3.34 10.06 5.51
C PHE A 20 2.91 10.99 4.37
N ALA A 21 3.86 11.70 3.75
CA ALA A 21 3.59 12.61 2.64
C ALA A 21 2.93 11.91 1.44
N LEU A 22 3.38 10.70 1.10
CA LEU A 22 2.77 9.89 0.03
C LEU A 22 1.32 9.51 0.37
N GLY A 23 1.08 8.96 1.58
CA GLY A 23 -0.26 8.59 2.02
C GLY A 23 -1.19 9.80 2.13
N PHE A 24 -0.67 10.90 2.63
CA PHE A 24 -1.39 12.18 2.75
C PHE A 24 -1.80 12.72 1.37
N GLN A 25 -0.88 12.78 0.43
CA GLN A 25 -1.14 13.28 -0.92
C GLN A 25 -2.17 12.41 -1.64
N TYR A 26 -1.99 11.09 -1.63
CA TYR A 26 -2.91 10.16 -2.27
C TYR A 26 -4.33 10.30 -1.73
N ALA A 27 -4.53 10.21 -0.42
CA ALA A 27 -5.85 10.31 0.18
C ALA A 27 -6.45 11.72 0.04
N THR A 28 -5.64 12.78 -0.07
CA THR A 28 -6.11 14.14 -0.30
C THR A 28 -6.90 14.24 -1.60
N TRP A 29 -6.36 13.78 -2.73
CA TRP A 29 -7.07 13.91 -4.01
C TRP A 29 -8.15 12.83 -4.17
N VAL A 30 -7.91 11.60 -3.72
CA VAL A 30 -8.91 10.52 -3.82
C VAL A 30 -10.17 10.85 -3.01
N SER A 31 -10.04 11.46 -1.83
CA SER A 31 -11.18 11.95 -1.05
C SER A 31 -12.01 13.02 -1.77
N ARG A 32 -11.47 13.63 -2.82
CA ARG A 32 -12.13 14.65 -3.65
C ARG A 32 -12.61 14.11 -5.00
N VAL A 33 -12.52 12.82 -5.26
CA VAL A 33 -13.08 12.19 -6.48
C VAL A 33 -14.55 12.54 -6.70
N PRO A 34 -15.42 12.56 -5.67
CA PRO A 34 -16.81 13.00 -5.86
C PRO A 34 -16.94 14.45 -6.37
N ALA A 35 -16.09 15.37 -5.90
CA ALA A 35 -16.07 16.75 -6.37
C ALA A 35 -15.52 16.87 -7.81
N LEU A 36 -14.49 16.07 -8.14
CA LEU A 36 -13.94 16.01 -9.49
C LEU A 36 -14.95 15.41 -10.48
N LYS A 37 -15.68 14.36 -10.07
CA LYS A 37 -16.79 13.75 -10.82
C LYS A 37 -17.85 14.78 -11.18
N ALA A 38 -18.31 15.52 -10.17
CA ALA A 38 -19.34 16.55 -10.36
C ALA A 38 -18.86 17.71 -11.24
N ARG A 39 -17.59 18.14 -11.09
CA ARG A 39 -17.02 19.25 -11.88
C ARG A 39 -16.86 18.92 -13.35
N LEU A 40 -16.48 17.68 -13.69
CA LEU A 40 -16.17 17.25 -15.05
C LEU A 40 -17.30 16.41 -15.68
N ASP A 41 -18.42 16.25 -14.98
CA ASP A 41 -19.58 15.43 -15.39
C ASP A 41 -19.17 14.01 -15.84
N LEU A 42 -18.50 13.28 -14.93
CA LEU A 42 -17.94 11.97 -15.21
C LEU A 42 -18.86 10.84 -14.73
N GLY A 43 -19.04 9.84 -15.59
CA GLY A 43 -19.59 8.55 -15.17
C GLY A 43 -18.51 7.68 -14.47
N GLU A 44 -18.96 6.61 -13.78
CA GLU A 44 -18.12 5.71 -13.00
C GLU A 44 -17.03 5.04 -13.84
N ALA A 45 -17.33 4.66 -15.10
CA ALA A 45 -16.35 4.07 -16.02
C ALA A 45 -15.20 5.03 -16.31
N ARG A 46 -15.49 6.34 -16.51
CA ARG A 46 -14.45 7.37 -16.72
C ARG A 46 -13.61 7.58 -15.46
N ILE A 47 -14.20 7.51 -14.27
CA ILE A 47 -13.46 7.55 -13.01
C ILE A 47 -12.55 6.34 -12.89
N GLY A 48 -13.04 5.13 -13.20
CA GLY A 48 -12.22 3.93 -13.22
C GLY A 48 -11.00 4.07 -14.14
N LEU A 49 -11.18 4.67 -15.32
CA LEU A 49 -10.07 4.96 -16.25
C LEU A 49 -9.11 6.02 -15.72
N LEU A 50 -9.59 7.05 -14.99
CA LEU A 50 -8.71 8.02 -14.32
C LEU A 50 -7.81 7.33 -13.28
N LEU A 51 -8.39 6.51 -12.41
CA LEU A 51 -7.67 5.77 -11.40
C LEU A 51 -6.67 4.77 -12.02
N MET A 52 -7.09 4.06 -13.08
CA MET A 52 -6.21 3.16 -13.83
C MET A 52 -5.05 3.91 -14.47
N THR A 53 -5.26 5.13 -14.96
CA THR A 53 -4.21 5.94 -15.60
C THR A 53 -3.11 6.31 -14.59
N CYS A 54 -3.47 6.63 -13.35
CA CYS A 54 -2.51 6.81 -12.26
C CYS A 54 -1.69 5.51 -12.02
N GLY A 55 -2.37 4.37 -11.97
CA GLY A 55 -1.71 3.06 -11.85
C GLY A 55 -0.75 2.77 -13.01
N ILE A 56 -1.15 3.03 -14.26
CA ILE A 56 -0.29 2.87 -15.44
C ILE A 56 0.95 3.77 -15.33
N GLY A 57 0.78 5.03 -14.90
CA GLY A 57 1.89 5.94 -14.65
C GLY A 57 2.89 5.36 -13.64
N ALA A 58 2.39 4.78 -12.53
CA ALA A 58 3.23 4.10 -11.55
C ALA A 58 3.97 2.89 -12.14
N ALA A 59 3.31 2.08 -12.98
CA ALA A 59 3.96 0.95 -13.64
C ALA A 59 5.04 1.39 -14.64
N VAL A 60 4.76 2.40 -15.45
CA VAL A 60 5.71 2.97 -16.41
C VAL A 60 6.92 3.60 -15.71
N SER A 61 6.76 4.04 -14.45
CA SER A 61 7.87 4.59 -13.68
C SER A 61 8.99 3.58 -13.39
N PHE A 62 8.74 2.27 -13.32
CA PHE A 62 9.75 1.28 -12.90
C PHE A 62 11.05 1.31 -13.70
N PRO A 63 11.05 1.28 -15.05
CA PRO A 63 12.29 1.41 -15.82
C PRO A 63 12.93 2.79 -15.65
N LEU A 64 12.13 3.85 -15.54
CA LEU A 64 12.59 5.21 -15.31
C LEU A 64 13.27 5.35 -13.95
N VAL A 65 12.69 4.77 -12.91
CA VAL A 65 13.25 4.78 -11.54
C VAL A 65 14.64 4.19 -11.51
N ALA A 66 14.88 3.07 -12.19
CA ALA A 66 16.22 2.45 -12.25
C ALA A 66 17.29 3.42 -12.81
N VAL A 67 16.95 4.22 -13.82
CA VAL A 67 17.83 5.22 -14.38
C VAL A 67 17.99 6.42 -13.43
N LEU A 68 16.89 6.92 -12.87
CA LEU A 68 16.89 8.07 -11.97
C LEU A 68 17.62 7.76 -10.65
N MET A 69 17.45 6.58 -10.09
CA MET A 69 18.19 6.12 -8.91
C MET A 69 19.70 6.12 -9.14
N ARG A 70 20.17 5.64 -10.30
CA ARG A 70 21.60 5.67 -10.65
C ARG A 70 22.13 7.09 -10.83
N ARG A 71 21.33 8.02 -11.35
CA ARG A 71 21.76 9.40 -11.63
C ARG A 71 21.63 10.35 -10.45
N LEU A 72 20.55 10.25 -9.70
CA LEU A 72 20.18 11.21 -8.65
C LEU A 72 20.42 10.67 -7.24
N GLY A 73 20.44 9.33 -7.09
CA GLY A 73 20.39 8.66 -5.80
C GLY A 73 18.99 8.67 -5.17
N SER A 74 18.83 7.91 -4.11
CA SER A 74 17.52 7.72 -3.43
C SER A 74 17.03 8.99 -2.75
N ARG A 75 17.94 9.75 -2.14
CA ARG A 75 17.62 11.00 -1.41
C ARG A 75 17.05 12.08 -2.32
N ARG A 76 17.73 12.38 -3.43
CA ARG A 76 17.29 13.43 -4.37
C ARG A 76 16.03 13.00 -5.09
N LEU A 77 15.95 11.75 -5.52
CA LEU A 77 14.77 11.21 -6.20
C LEU A 77 13.54 11.30 -5.30
N ALA A 78 13.62 10.88 -4.02
CA ALA A 78 12.52 10.96 -3.08
C ALA A 78 12.03 12.41 -2.88
N VAL A 79 12.95 13.36 -2.70
CA VAL A 79 12.60 14.77 -2.52
C VAL A 79 11.93 15.35 -3.77
N LEU A 80 12.51 15.13 -4.96
CA LEU A 80 11.96 15.65 -6.21
C LEU A 80 10.59 15.08 -6.54
N SER A 81 10.41 13.76 -6.35
CA SER A 81 9.13 13.11 -6.59
C SER A 81 8.06 13.58 -5.60
N ALA A 82 8.41 13.75 -4.32
CA ALA A 82 7.47 14.27 -3.32
C ALA A 82 7.07 15.73 -3.58
N LEU A 83 8.00 16.58 -4.05
CA LEU A 83 7.69 17.95 -4.46
C LEU A 83 6.82 17.97 -5.73
N ALA A 84 7.09 17.07 -6.70
CA ALA A 84 6.25 16.93 -7.89
C ALA A 84 4.80 16.58 -7.53
N LEU A 85 4.57 15.70 -6.53
CA LEU A 85 3.24 15.39 -6.03
C LEU A 85 2.50 16.61 -5.46
N GLY A 86 3.22 17.54 -4.81
CA GLY A 86 2.67 18.83 -4.39
C GLY A 86 2.21 19.70 -5.57
N VAL A 87 3.02 19.78 -6.63
CA VAL A 87 2.67 20.50 -7.86
C VAL A 87 1.46 19.84 -8.55
N ILE A 88 1.39 18.52 -8.56
CA ILE A 88 0.29 17.75 -9.14
C ILE A 88 -1.04 18.02 -8.41
N LEU A 89 -1.03 18.14 -7.06
CA LEU A 89 -2.24 18.55 -6.34
C LEU A 89 -2.74 19.94 -6.78
N LEU A 90 -1.82 20.89 -7.00
CA LEU A 90 -2.19 22.20 -7.52
C LEU A 90 -2.74 22.10 -8.94
N ALA A 91 -2.09 21.32 -9.81
CA ALA A 91 -2.56 21.10 -11.17
C ALA A 91 -3.98 20.47 -11.19
N LEU A 92 -4.25 19.47 -10.36
CA LEU A 92 -5.58 18.86 -10.23
C LEU A 92 -6.67 19.85 -9.78
N SER A 93 -6.30 20.93 -9.06
CA SER A 93 -7.26 21.94 -8.64
C SER A 93 -7.80 22.80 -9.78
N VAL A 94 -7.07 22.90 -10.91
CA VAL A 94 -7.35 23.79 -12.03
C VAL A 94 -7.52 23.07 -13.38
N VAL A 95 -7.47 21.73 -13.42
CA VAL A 95 -7.66 20.98 -14.69
C VAL A 95 -8.95 21.40 -15.39
N PRO A 96 -8.89 21.72 -16.69
CA PRO A 96 -10.08 22.21 -17.40
C PRO A 96 -11.02 21.09 -17.86
N ASP A 97 -10.51 19.92 -18.18
CA ASP A 97 -11.23 18.84 -18.83
C ASP A 97 -10.70 17.45 -18.46
N TYR A 98 -11.37 16.41 -19.00
CA TYR A 98 -11.03 15.04 -18.76
C TYR A 98 -9.66 14.62 -19.33
N PRO A 99 -9.26 14.97 -20.58
CA PRO A 99 -7.93 14.66 -21.10
C PRO A 99 -6.79 15.26 -20.27
N ALA A 100 -6.92 16.51 -19.84
CA ALA A 100 -5.93 17.15 -18.97
C ALA A 100 -5.83 16.41 -17.62
N THR A 101 -6.98 15.99 -17.08
CA THR A 101 -7.00 15.21 -15.83
C THR A 101 -6.30 13.85 -15.97
N LEU A 102 -6.50 13.15 -17.10
CA LEU A 102 -5.77 11.90 -17.41
C LEU A 102 -4.26 12.14 -17.43
N LEU A 103 -3.79 13.19 -18.10
CA LEU A 103 -2.36 13.52 -18.17
C LEU A 103 -1.78 13.82 -16.78
N VAL A 104 -2.49 14.63 -16.00
CA VAL A 104 -2.05 14.98 -14.63
C VAL A 104 -2.00 13.76 -13.74
N LEU A 105 -2.99 12.86 -13.79
CA LEU A 105 -2.99 11.61 -13.02
C LEU A 105 -1.98 10.58 -13.53
N PHE A 106 -1.67 10.57 -14.83
CA PHE A 106 -0.54 9.77 -15.32
C PHE A 106 0.79 10.26 -14.70
N CYS A 107 1.02 11.57 -14.69
CA CYS A 107 2.19 12.17 -14.03
C CYS A 107 2.20 11.90 -12.52
N ASP A 108 1.03 11.92 -11.87
CA ASP A 108 0.87 11.53 -10.47
C ASP A 108 1.39 10.11 -10.23
N GLY A 109 0.91 9.16 -11.03
CA GLY A 109 1.36 7.78 -10.96
C GLY A 109 2.87 7.63 -11.13
N VAL A 110 3.47 8.32 -12.11
CA VAL A 110 4.94 8.31 -12.30
C VAL A 110 5.65 8.84 -11.05
N ALA A 111 5.20 9.96 -10.49
CA ALA A 111 5.81 10.54 -9.30
C ALA A 111 5.63 9.64 -8.06
N VAL A 112 4.44 9.03 -7.90
CA VAL A 112 4.14 8.04 -6.85
C VAL A 112 5.08 6.84 -6.96
N GLY A 113 5.26 6.27 -8.14
CA GLY A 113 6.16 5.13 -8.35
C GLY A 113 7.61 5.47 -8.05
N CYS A 114 8.08 6.64 -8.48
CA CYS A 114 9.43 7.14 -8.18
C CYS A 114 9.64 7.35 -6.68
N LEU A 115 8.68 7.99 -6.00
CA LEU A 115 8.76 8.22 -4.55
C LEU A 115 8.72 6.91 -3.79
N ASN A 116 7.83 5.99 -4.18
CA ASN A 116 7.68 4.70 -3.51
C ASN A 116 9.00 3.90 -3.51
N VAL A 117 9.65 3.76 -4.65
CA VAL A 117 10.93 3.05 -4.73
C VAL A 117 12.01 3.79 -3.93
N ALA A 118 12.12 5.11 -4.08
CA ALA A 118 13.17 5.88 -3.43
C ALA A 118 13.04 5.89 -1.90
N MET A 119 11.82 6.05 -1.34
CA MET A 119 11.61 6.05 0.11
C MET A 119 11.80 4.66 0.72
N ASN A 120 11.41 3.58 0.01
CA ASN A 120 11.68 2.22 0.45
C ASN A 120 13.18 1.90 0.43
N ALA A 121 13.93 2.39 -0.56
CA ALA A 121 15.40 2.28 -0.59
C ALA A 121 16.04 3.01 0.61
N GLN A 122 15.57 4.21 0.97
CA GLN A 122 16.00 4.93 2.17
C GLN A 122 15.68 4.12 3.45
N GLY A 123 14.50 3.51 3.54
CA GLY A 123 14.11 2.65 4.67
C GLY A 123 15.01 1.43 4.80
N ALA A 124 15.28 0.72 3.70
CA ALA A 124 16.18 -0.43 3.66
C ALA A 124 17.62 -0.05 4.05
N ALA A 125 18.12 1.08 3.55
CA ALA A 125 19.44 1.60 3.92
C ALA A 125 19.52 1.95 5.41
N LEU A 126 18.45 2.48 6.01
CA LEU A 126 18.36 2.74 7.44
C LEU A 126 18.46 1.45 8.25
N GLU A 127 17.70 0.41 7.86
CA GLU A 127 17.76 -0.90 8.53
C GLU A 127 19.15 -1.54 8.44
N ALA A 128 19.74 -1.51 7.23
CA ALA A 128 21.09 -2.05 7.01
C ALA A 128 22.16 -1.31 7.84
N ARG A 129 22.09 0.02 7.89
CA ARG A 129 23.07 0.84 8.61
C ARG A 129 23.04 0.65 10.11
N TYR A 130 21.88 0.44 10.71
CA TYR A 130 21.72 0.40 12.17
C TYR A 130 21.35 -0.98 12.72
N GLY A 131 21.14 -2.00 11.88
CA GLY A 131 20.78 -3.35 12.31
C GLY A 131 19.42 -3.43 13.02
N ARG A 132 18.47 -2.53 12.69
CA ARG A 132 17.18 -2.40 13.36
C ARG A 132 16.04 -2.44 12.35
N THR A 133 15.06 -3.30 12.59
CA THR A 133 13.83 -3.35 11.78
C THR A 133 12.95 -2.12 12.03
N THR A 134 12.53 -1.45 10.97
CA THR A 134 11.69 -0.24 11.06
C THR A 134 10.68 -0.12 9.90
N MET A 135 10.77 -0.95 8.87
CA MET A 135 9.95 -0.81 7.65
C MET A 135 8.44 -0.82 7.97
N SER A 136 7.98 -1.70 8.85
CA SER A 136 6.57 -1.74 9.27
C SER A 136 6.09 -0.42 9.88
N ARG A 137 6.94 0.24 10.68
CA ARG A 137 6.64 1.56 11.27
C ARG A 137 6.58 2.65 10.21
N LEU A 138 7.47 2.59 9.20
CA LEU A 138 7.47 3.52 8.07
C LEU A 138 6.16 3.37 7.27
N HIS A 139 5.73 2.16 6.96
CA HIS A 139 4.44 1.92 6.30
C HIS A 139 3.24 2.33 7.18
N ALA A 140 3.33 2.24 8.50
CA ALA A 140 2.30 2.76 9.39
C ALA A 140 2.15 4.29 9.28
N THR A 141 3.24 5.04 9.03
CA THR A 141 3.14 6.49 8.81
C THR A 141 2.44 6.85 7.50
N PHE A 142 2.54 6.01 6.46
CA PHE A 142 1.71 6.16 5.25
C PHE A 142 0.22 6.12 5.58
N SER A 143 -0.22 5.10 6.33
CA SER A 143 -1.63 4.98 6.73
C SER A 143 -2.08 6.15 7.64
N ALA A 144 -1.19 6.65 8.50
CA ALA A 144 -1.47 7.84 9.31
C ALA A 144 -1.64 9.10 8.44
N GLY A 145 -0.83 9.24 7.39
CA GLY A 145 -0.96 10.33 6.40
C GLY A 145 -2.30 10.26 5.67
N SER A 146 -2.68 9.07 5.20
CA SER A 146 -3.97 8.85 4.54
C SER A 146 -5.15 9.15 5.45
N LEU A 147 -5.08 8.73 6.71
CA LEU A 147 -6.10 9.04 7.71
C LEU A 147 -6.25 10.55 7.92
N LEU A 148 -5.13 11.25 8.16
CA LEU A 148 -5.18 12.70 8.37
C LEU A 148 -5.76 13.42 7.15
N ALA A 149 -5.36 13.04 5.94
CA ALA A 149 -5.89 13.61 4.71
C ALA A 149 -7.40 13.41 4.56
N ALA A 150 -7.90 12.20 4.86
CA ALA A 150 -9.33 11.92 4.81
C ALA A 150 -10.13 12.73 5.85
N LEU A 151 -9.60 12.89 7.06
CA LEU A 151 -10.24 13.74 8.09
C LEU A 151 -10.25 15.23 7.70
N LEU A 152 -9.13 15.73 7.15
CA LEU A 152 -9.06 17.10 6.63
C LEU A 152 -10.03 17.30 5.46
N ALA A 153 -10.09 16.33 4.54
CA ALA A 153 -11.05 16.36 3.43
C ALA A 153 -12.50 16.39 3.95
N SER A 154 -12.80 15.60 4.98
CA SER A 154 -14.12 15.62 5.64
C SER A 154 -14.46 17.01 6.17
N GLY A 155 -13.53 17.64 6.90
CA GLY A 155 -13.71 18.99 7.42
C GLY A 155 -13.90 20.02 6.30
N VAL A 156 -13.01 20.04 5.30
CA VAL A 156 -13.08 21.01 4.20
C VAL A 156 -14.35 20.82 3.36
N ASN A 157 -14.75 19.57 3.08
CA ASN A 157 -15.97 19.28 2.32
C ASN A 157 -17.26 19.74 3.01
N ALA A 158 -17.25 19.91 4.33
CA ALA A 158 -18.40 20.47 5.05
C ALA A 158 -18.63 21.97 4.74
N PHE A 159 -17.58 22.68 4.33
CA PHE A 159 -17.62 24.13 4.10
C PHE A 159 -17.56 24.52 2.61
N THR A 160 -16.82 23.75 1.79
CA THR A 160 -16.62 24.10 0.38
C THR A 160 -16.39 22.91 -0.55
N GLY A 161 -16.99 22.97 -1.73
CA GLY A 161 -16.73 22.05 -2.85
C GLY A 161 -15.46 22.39 -3.64
N THR A 162 -14.87 23.58 -3.44
CA THR A 162 -13.75 24.09 -4.25
C THR A 162 -12.48 23.28 -3.98
N LEU A 163 -11.93 22.66 -5.03
CA LEU A 163 -10.72 21.82 -4.93
C LEU A 163 -9.49 22.63 -4.48
N ALA A 164 -9.31 23.86 -5.00
CA ALA A 164 -8.15 24.70 -4.71
C ALA A 164 -8.04 25.06 -3.21
N VAL A 165 -9.18 25.26 -2.52
CA VAL A 165 -9.22 25.55 -1.07
C VAL A 165 -8.70 24.38 -0.25
N HIS A 166 -8.84 23.14 -0.75
CA HIS A 166 -8.27 21.95 -0.09
C HIS A 166 -6.86 21.65 -0.57
N PHE A 167 -6.64 21.61 -1.87
CA PHE A 167 -5.37 21.17 -2.45
C PHE A 167 -4.23 22.19 -2.26
N GLY A 168 -4.52 23.48 -2.21
CA GLY A 168 -3.53 24.53 -1.97
C GLY A 168 -2.82 24.36 -0.61
N PRO A 169 -3.54 24.43 0.52
CA PRO A 169 -2.96 24.18 1.84
C PRO A 169 -2.33 22.79 1.99
N ALA A 170 -2.93 21.74 1.37
CA ALA A 170 -2.38 20.40 1.40
C ALA A 170 -1.03 20.33 0.67
N ALA A 171 -0.88 20.96 -0.49
CA ALA A 171 0.38 21.04 -1.22
C ALA A 171 1.44 21.82 -0.42
N LEU A 172 1.07 22.93 0.22
CA LEU A 172 2.00 23.68 1.08
C LEU A 172 2.49 22.84 2.28
N LEU A 173 1.57 22.12 2.94
CA LEU A 173 1.92 21.21 4.03
C LEU A 173 2.87 20.11 3.55
N LEU A 174 2.60 19.52 2.39
CA LEU A 174 3.45 18.49 1.81
C LEU A 174 4.85 19.03 1.51
N VAL A 175 4.97 20.21 0.91
CA VAL A 175 6.27 20.87 0.66
C VAL A 175 7.00 21.13 1.99
N ALA A 176 6.30 21.65 2.99
CA ALA A 176 6.89 21.91 4.31
C ALA A 176 7.45 20.62 4.96
N ILE A 177 6.67 19.52 4.92
CA ILE A 177 7.10 18.21 5.42
C ILE A 177 8.36 17.72 4.69
N VAL A 178 8.39 17.80 3.37
CA VAL A 178 9.52 17.33 2.54
C VAL A 178 10.77 18.17 2.78
N VAL A 179 10.62 19.49 2.85
CA VAL A 179 11.75 20.41 3.13
C VAL A 179 12.32 20.16 4.52
N ALA A 180 11.47 19.98 5.53
CA ALA A 180 11.89 19.67 6.90
C ALA A 180 12.57 18.29 7.02
N ALA A 181 12.10 17.28 6.27
CA ALA A 181 12.66 15.94 6.28
C ALA A 181 14.02 15.85 5.55
N ARG A 182 14.21 16.65 4.48
CA ARG A 182 15.37 16.57 3.59
C ARG A 182 16.75 16.49 4.30
N PRO A 183 17.10 17.32 5.30
CA PRO A 183 18.44 17.30 5.89
C PRO A 183 18.76 16.00 6.64
N ALA A 184 17.75 15.29 7.13
CA ALA A 184 17.90 14.07 7.92
C ALA A 184 17.73 12.77 7.11
N LEU A 185 17.44 12.86 5.80
CA LEU A 185 17.48 11.71 4.89
C LEU A 185 18.93 11.23 4.72
N LEU A 186 19.09 9.91 4.57
CA LEU A 186 20.40 9.30 4.39
C LEU A 186 21.07 9.83 3.10
N ALA A 187 22.34 10.20 3.20
CA ALA A 187 23.13 10.48 2.02
C ALA A 187 23.32 9.17 1.22
N ASP A 188 23.24 9.28 -0.10
CA ASP A 188 23.54 8.16 -0.96
C ASP A 188 25.04 7.85 -0.79
N GLY A 189 25.37 6.66 -0.25
CA GLY A 189 26.72 6.15 -0.20
C GLY A 189 27.26 5.87 -1.61
N PRO A 190 28.55 5.56 -1.79
CA PRO A 190 29.04 5.02 -3.04
C PRO A 190 28.15 3.83 -3.39
N GLN A 191 27.53 3.88 -4.56
CA GLN A 191 26.68 2.81 -5.04
C GLN A 191 27.55 1.57 -5.32
N GLU A 192 27.73 0.72 -4.33
CA GLU A 192 27.96 -0.69 -4.58
C GLU A 192 26.68 -1.19 -5.23
N GLY A 193 26.82 -1.69 -6.47
CA GLY A 193 25.72 -1.96 -7.39
C GLY A 193 24.62 -2.79 -6.72
N ALA A 194 23.41 -2.25 -6.74
CA ALA A 194 22.18 -3.00 -6.44
C ALA A 194 21.80 -3.86 -7.66
N ALA A 195 22.71 -4.66 -8.11
CA ALA A 195 22.55 -5.94 -8.77
C ALA A 195 22.98 -6.96 -7.70
N GLY A 196 22.10 -7.90 -7.32
CA GLY A 196 22.43 -8.93 -6.34
C GLY A 196 23.77 -9.59 -6.66
N GLU A 197 24.81 -9.16 -6.00
CA GLU A 197 26.08 -9.86 -5.91
C GLU A 197 26.07 -10.68 -4.62
N GLY A 198 25.56 -11.92 -4.77
CA GLY A 198 26.18 -13.00 -4.05
C GLY A 198 27.66 -13.01 -4.42
N THR A 199 28.51 -13.04 -3.38
CA THR A 199 29.95 -13.26 -3.36
C THR A 199 30.54 -13.83 -4.65
N ALA A 200 31.57 -13.12 -5.15
CA ALA A 200 32.45 -13.58 -6.22
C ALA A 200 33.10 -14.92 -5.82
N GLY A 201 32.53 -15.99 -6.30
CA GLY A 201 33.03 -17.33 -6.29
C GLY A 201 32.49 -18.03 -7.52
N ASP A 202 33.41 -18.27 -8.48
CA ASP A 202 33.23 -19.15 -9.64
C ASP A 202 32.01 -18.90 -10.56
N GLY A 203 32.08 -17.74 -11.27
CA GLY A 203 30.94 -17.18 -12.04
C GLY A 203 30.64 -17.79 -13.40
N THR A 204 31.24 -18.90 -13.80
CA THR A 204 30.99 -19.56 -15.11
C THR A 204 29.91 -20.62 -15.03
N ALA A 205 29.92 -21.45 -14.01
CA ALA A 205 28.94 -22.55 -13.81
C ALA A 205 27.53 -22.04 -13.43
N GLU A 206 27.44 -20.90 -12.76
CA GLU A 206 26.15 -20.33 -12.30
C GLU A 206 25.44 -19.54 -13.40
N ARG A 207 26.16 -18.92 -14.33
CA ARG A 207 25.59 -18.29 -15.54
C ARG A 207 25.02 -19.34 -16.51
N GLU A 208 25.69 -20.49 -16.70
CA GLU A 208 25.15 -21.58 -17.51
C GLU A 208 23.94 -22.26 -16.88
N ARG A 209 23.83 -22.26 -15.54
CA ARG A 209 22.67 -22.81 -14.82
C ARG A 209 21.44 -21.87 -14.90
N LYS A 210 21.65 -20.54 -14.96
CA LYS A 210 20.56 -19.55 -15.13
C LYS A 210 19.99 -19.55 -16.55
N THR A 211 20.79 -19.84 -17.57
CA THR A 211 20.31 -19.92 -18.98
C THR A 211 19.59 -21.22 -19.28
N ARG A 212 19.75 -22.26 -18.46
CA ARG A 212 19.08 -23.58 -18.65
C ARG A 212 17.81 -23.78 -17.82
N ARG A 213 17.42 -22.84 -16.96
CA ARG A 213 16.09 -22.89 -16.33
C ARG A 213 15.05 -22.45 -17.36
N GLY A 214 14.55 -23.41 -18.11
CA GLY A 214 13.34 -23.24 -18.90
C GLY A 214 12.23 -22.71 -18.03
N PHE A 215 11.35 -21.92 -18.58
CA PHE A 215 10.18 -21.33 -17.95
C PHE A 215 9.39 -22.43 -17.22
N ALA A 216 9.66 -22.65 -15.94
CA ALA A 216 8.93 -23.61 -15.15
C ALA A 216 7.52 -23.03 -14.93
N LEU A 217 6.51 -23.74 -15.40
CA LEU A 217 5.12 -23.34 -15.19
C LEU A 217 4.86 -23.17 -13.69
N PRO A 218 4.15 -22.11 -13.29
CA PRO A 218 3.87 -21.86 -11.90
C PRO A 218 3.05 -23.01 -11.29
N THR A 219 3.39 -23.41 -10.09
CA THR A 219 2.64 -24.47 -9.40
C THR A 219 1.22 -23.99 -9.09
N VAL A 220 0.25 -24.90 -9.04
CA VAL A 220 -1.14 -24.59 -8.67
C VAL A 220 -1.22 -23.82 -7.35
N ALA A 221 -0.35 -24.15 -6.39
CA ALA A 221 -0.30 -23.42 -5.13
C ALA A 221 0.21 -21.98 -5.28
N THR A 222 1.17 -21.71 -6.17
CA THR A 222 1.61 -20.34 -6.50
C THR A 222 0.49 -19.54 -7.18
N LEU A 223 -0.30 -20.19 -8.04
CA LEU A 223 -1.46 -19.54 -8.67
C LEU A 223 -2.54 -19.16 -7.64
N TRP A 224 -2.80 -20.02 -6.63
CA TRP A 224 -3.71 -19.66 -5.54
C TRP A 224 -3.21 -18.47 -4.71
N MET A 225 -1.90 -18.39 -4.45
CA MET A 225 -1.29 -17.22 -3.80
C MET A 225 -1.41 -15.96 -4.66
N GLY A 226 -1.14 -16.08 -5.96
CA GLY A 226 -1.31 -14.98 -6.91
C GLY A 226 -2.76 -14.48 -6.97
N LEU A 227 -3.73 -15.39 -7.06
CA LEU A 227 -5.15 -15.05 -7.06
C LEU A 227 -5.57 -14.37 -5.74
N ALA A 228 -5.09 -14.88 -4.59
CA ALA A 228 -5.32 -14.23 -3.30
C ALA A 228 -4.72 -12.82 -3.26
N MET A 229 -3.52 -12.63 -3.85
CA MET A 229 -2.86 -11.32 -3.92
C MET A 229 -3.63 -10.35 -4.80
N VAL A 230 -4.01 -10.74 -6.03
CA VAL A 230 -4.85 -9.91 -6.92
C VAL A 230 -6.13 -9.49 -6.20
N SER A 231 -6.86 -10.46 -5.63
CA SER A 231 -8.13 -10.18 -4.96
C SER A 231 -7.96 -9.30 -3.73
N GLY A 232 -6.90 -9.50 -2.96
CA GLY A 232 -6.57 -8.67 -1.79
C GLY A 232 -6.25 -7.23 -2.18
N THR A 233 -5.42 -7.04 -3.21
CA THR A 233 -5.04 -5.70 -3.68
C THR A 233 -6.18 -4.98 -4.38
N VAL A 234 -7.04 -5.69 -5.13
CA VAL A 234 -8.29 -5.12 -5.67
C VAL A 234 -9.20 -4.65 -4.53
N THR A 235 -9.37 -5.46 -3.49
CA THR A 235 -10.22 -5.09 -2.33
C THR A 235 -9.65 -3.87 -1.59
N GLU A 236 -8.35 -3.86 -1.28
CA GLU A 236 -7.70 -2.74 -0.59
C GLU A 236 -7.75 -1.46 -1.44
N GLY A 237 -7.40 -1.56 -2.73
CA GLY A 237 -7.42 -0.43 -3.66
C GLY A 237 -8.82 0.15 -3.85
N ALA A 238 -9.81 -0.72 -4.08
CA ALA A 238 -11.19 -0.28 -4.27
C ALA A 238 -11.75 0.47 -3.05
N MET A 239 -11.39 0.06 -1.83
CA MET A 239 -11.83 0.78 -0.63
C MET A 239 -11.22 2.18 -0.54
N ASN A 240 -9.98 2.36 -0.95
CA ASN A 240 -9.37 3.67 -1.01
C ASN A 240 -10.00 4.55 -2.11
N ASP A 241 -10.25 3.98 -3.28
CA ASP A 241 -10.64 4.73 -4.49
C ASP A 241 -12.14 5.03 -4.55
N TRP A 242 -12.98 4.09 -4.09
CA TRP A 242 -14.43 4.12 -4.32
C TRP A 242 -15.25 4.38 -3.06
N SER A 243 -14.70 4.24 -1.85
CA SER A 243 -15.47 4.37 -0.61
C SER A 243 -16.09 5.74 -0.41
N ALA A 244 -15.36 6.82 -0.74
CA ALA A 244 -15.88 8.19 -0.64
C ALA A 244 -16.99 8.43 -1.66
N LEU A 245 -16.83 7.93 -2.88
CA LEU A 245 -17.84 8.05 -3.94
C LEU A 245 -19.10 7.26 -3.59
N TYR A 246 -18.94 6.03 -3.07
CA TYR A 246 -20.06 5.20 -2.64
C TYR A 246 -20.89 5.88 -1.53
N LEU A 247 -20.23 6.42 -0.51
CA LEU A 247 -20.91 7.17 0.55
C LEU A 247 -21.66 8.38 -0.01
N LYS A 248 -21.06 9.11 -0.97
CA LYS A 248 -21.67 10.29 -1.55
C LYS A 248 -22.84 9.96 -2.46
N ASP A 249 -22.66 9.08 -3.43
CA ASP A 249 -23.57 8.90 -4.56
C ASP A 249 -24.64 7.81 -4.33
N VAL A 250 -24.33 6.79 -3.52
CA VAL A 250 -25.26 5.68 -3.24
C VAL A 250 -25.96 5.87 -1.90
N VAL A 251 -25.17 6.16 -0.85
CA VAL A 251 -25.71 6.32 0.50
C VAL A 251 -26.30 7.71 0.72
N ASN A 252 -26.02 8.67 -0.20
CA ASN A 252 -26.41 10.07 -0.11
C ASN A 252 -25.90 10.74 1.18
N ALA A 253 -24.72 10.36 1.63
CA ALA A 253 -24.08 10.98 2.75
C ALA A 253 -23.70 12.43 2.44
N GLY A 254 -23.79 13.31 3.41
CA GLY A 254 -23.35 14.70 3.28
C GLY A 254 -21.88 14.77 2.80
N ALA A 255 -21.51 15.84 2.09
CA ALA A 255 -20.17 15.99 1.51
C ALA A 255 -19.05 15.84 2.55
N GLY A 256 -19.25 16.27 3.80
CA GLY A 256 -18.32 16.10 4.89
C GLY A 256 -18.16 14.65 5.37
N LEU A 257 -19.17 13.80 5.18
CA LEU A 257 -19.12 12.39 5.59
C LEU A 257 -18.47 11.47 4.56
N ALA A 258 -18.50 11.85 3.29
CA ALA A 258 -17.98 11.00 2.20
C ALA A 258 -16.52 10.56 2.42
N PRO A 259 -15.55 11.42 2.80
CA PRO A 259 -14.16 11.01 3.03
C PRO A 259 -13.98 10.09 4.25
N LEU A 260 -14.97 9.99 5.16
CA LEU A 260 -14.90 9.10 6.31
C LEU A 260 -14.83 7.62 5.90
N GLY A 261 -15.26 7.27 4.69
CA GLY A 261 -15.06 5.93 4.14
C GLY A 261 -13.58 5.53 4.13
N ILE A 262 -12.72 6.38 3.57
CA ILE A 262 -11.26 6.17 3.55
C ILE A 262 -10.69 6.21 4.97
N ALA A 263 -11.16 7.15 5.82
CA ALA A 263 -10.68 7.29 7.19
C ALA A 263 -10.93 6.02 8.01
N VAL A 264 -12.14 5.45 7.95
CA VAL A 264 -12.51 4.24 8.69
C VAL A 264 -11.68 3.05 8.23
N VAL A 265 -11.54 2.84 6.91
CA VAL A 265 -10.69 1.77 6.37
C VAL A 265 -9.25 1.93 6.86
N SER A 266 -8.68 3.14 6.76
CA SER A 266 -7.30 3.43 7.16
C SER A 266 -7.06 3.18 8.65
N VAL A 267 -7.96 3.65 9.52
CA VAL A 267 -7.87 3.41 10.97
C VAL A 267 -7.89 1.93 11.28
N MET A 268 -8.85 1.20 10.70
CA MET A 268 -9.00 -0.24 10.97
C MET A 268 -7.81 -1.04 10.45
N MET A 269 -7.23 -0.65 9.30
CA MET A 269 -6.00 -1.24 8.79
C MET A 269 -4.80 -0.97 9.71
N VAL A 270 -4.66 0.25 10.24
CA VAL A 270 -3.59 0.58 11.22
C VAL A 270 -3.75 -0.27 12.47
N CYS A 271 -4.96 -0.31 13.04
CA CYS A 271 -5.26 -1.14 14.22
C CYS A 271 -4.92 -2.61 13.95
N ALA A 272 -5.38 -3.16 12.82
CA ALA A 272 -5.10 -4.54 12.46
C ALA A 272 -3.59 -4.82 12.35
N ARG A 273 -2.83 -3.94 11.68
CA ARG A 273 -1.39 -4.07 11.49
C ARG A 273 -0.59 -3.99 12.80
N ILE A 274 -1.05 -3.19 13.77
CA ILE A 274 -0.41 -3.12 15.10
C ILE A 274 -0.52 -4.47 15.84
N PHE A 275 -1.67 -5.14 15.74
CA PHE A 275 -1.91 -6.41 16.43
C PHE A 275 -1.58 -7.64 15.56
N ALA A 276 -1.34 -7.46 14.25
CA ALA A 276 -1.18 -8.54 13.28
C ALA A 276 -0.08 -9.53 13.68
N ASP A 277 1.09 -9.06 14.11
CA ASP A 277 2.21 -9.94 14.44
C ASP A 277 1.88 -10.86 15.64
N GLY A 278 1.22 -10.34 16.67
CA GLY A 278 0.74 -11.14 17.81
C GLY A 278 -0.34 -12.17 17.40
N TRP A 279 -1.27 -11.77 16.52
CA TRP A 279 -2.28 -12.69 16.02
C TRP A 279 -1.69 -13.77 15.11
N ARG A 280 -0.73 -13.41 14.25
CA ARG A 280 -0.02 -14.34 13.36
C ARG A 280 0.73 -15.42 14.16
N THR A 281 1.42 -15.01 15.24
CA THR A 281 2.12 -15.94 16.14
C THR A 281 1.13 -16.88 16.83
N ARG A 282 0.00 -16.35 17.31
CA ARG A 282 -0.98 -17.12 18.09
C ARG A 282 -1.88 -18.03 17.26
N PHE A 283 -2.36 -17.53 16.11
CA PHE A 283 -3.41 -18.21 15.31
C PHE A 283 -2.88 -18.77 13.99
N GLY A 284 -1.69 -18.36 13.55
CA GLY A 284 -1.10 -18.69 12.25
C GLY A 284 -1.65 -17.85 11.09
N ASP A 285 -0.82 -17.64 10.08
CA ASP A 285 -1.12 -16.79 8.91
C ASP A 285 -2.39 -17.22 8.17
N GLY A 286 -2.57 -18.53 7.96
CA GLY A 286 -3.70 -19.06 7.20
C GLY A 286 -5.07 -18.78 7.84
N ARG A 287 -5.18 -18.92 9.16
CA ARG A 287 -6.43 -18.61 9.87
C ARG A 287 -6.76 -17.14 9.81
N ILE A 288 -5.76 -16.27 10.02
CA ILE A 288 -5.96 -14.82 10.01
C ILE A 288 -6.40 -14.34 8.63
N VAL A 289 -5.71 -14.77 7.57
CA VAL A 289 -6.10 -14.40 6.20
C VAL A 289 -7.50 -14.91 5.89
N ARG A 290 -7.82 -16.17 6.22
CA ARG A 290 -9.12 -16.74 5.95
C ARG A 290 -10.25 -16.04 6.70
N THR A 291 -10.15 -15.93 8.03
CA THR A 291 -11.21 -15.34 8.85
C THR A 291 -11.33 -13.84 8.62
N GLY A 292 -10.20 -13.12 8.47
CA GLY A 292 -10.20 -11.69 8.17
C GLY A 292 -10.86 -11.39 6.83
N SER A 293 -10.46 -12.08 5.75
CA SER A 293 -11.05 -11.86 4.43
C SER A 293 -12.52 -12.26 4.37
N LEU A 294 -12.93 -13.29 5.11
CA LEU A 294 -14.35 -13.65 5.24
C LEU A 294 -15.14 -12.55 5.95
N LEU A 295 -14.60 -12.01 7.05
CA LEU A 295 -15.18 -10.86 7.75
C LEU A 295 -15.32 -9.66 6.83
N ALA A 296 -14.29 -9.36 6.03
CA ALA A 296 -14.31 -8.27 5.04
C ALA A 296 -15.42 -8.47 4.00
N GLY A 297 -15.47 -9.65 3.37
CA GLY A 297 -16.45 -9.95 2.34
C GLY A 297 -17.89 -9.94 2.87
N LEU A 298 -18.16 -10.65 3.97
CA LEU A 298 -19.50 -10.72 4.57
C LEU A 298 -19.92 -9.38 5.18
N GLY A 299 -19.01 -8.69 5.87
CA GLY A 299 -19.29 -7.38 6.47
C GLY A 299 -19.66 -6.34 5.42
N LEU A 300 -18.93 -6.30 4.29
CA LEU A 300 -19.26 -5.41 3.18
C LEU A 300 -20.58 -5.84 2.51
N ALA A 301 -20.76 -7.11 2.20
CA ALA A 301 -21.99 -7.60 1.58
C ALA A 301 -23.23 -7.27 2.43
N LEU A 302 -23.17 -7.49 3.74
CA LEU A 302 -24.25 -7.14 4.65
C LEU A 302 -24.52 -5.63 4.68
N ALA A 303 -23.47 -4.83 4.69
CA ALA A 303 -23.59 -3.37 4.64
C ALA A 303 -24.29 -2.88 3.35
N LEU A 304 -23.97 -3.50 2.19
CA LEU A 304 -24.62 -3.20 0.91
C LEU A 304 -26.11 -3.56 0.91
N LEU A 305 -26.49 -4.64 1.60
CA LEU A 305 -27.88 -5.09 1.70
C LEU A 305 -28.70 -4.21 2.64
N VAL A 306 -28.11 -3.79 3.78
CA VAL A 306 -28.81 -2.98 4.79
C VAL A 306 -28.92 -1.53 4.34
N GLY A 307 -27.88 -1.00 3.69
CA GLY A 307 -27.80 0.40 3.28
C GLY A 307 -27.61 1.38 4.43
N GLY A 308 -27.53 2.68 4.09
CA GLY A 308 -27.37 3.74 5.07
C GLY A 308 -25.91 3.99 5.51
N VAL A 309 -25.66 5.14 6.15
CA VAL A 309 -24.31 5.60 6.49
C VAL A 309 -23.62 4.66 7.49
N VAL A 310 -24.29 4.36 8.60
CA VAL A 310 -23.69 3.58 9.71
C VAL A 310 -23.37 2.15 9.29
N PRO A 311 -24.30 1.38 8.68
CA PRO A 311 -23.97 0.04 8.19
C PRO A 311 -22.84 0.04 7.17
N THR A 312 -22.80 1.02 6.26
CA THR A 312 -21.72 1.13 5.26
C THR A 312 -20.37 1.36 5.92
N LEU A 313 -20.26 2.28 6.88
CA LEU A 313 -19.01 2.53 7.62
C LEU A 313 -18.57 1.30 8.42
N LEU A 314 -19.51 0.54 9.01
CA LEU A 314 -19.20 -0.72 9.69
C LEU A 314 -18.70 -1.78 8.70
N GLY A 315 -19.30 -1.90 7.53
CA GLY A 315 -18.81 -2.77 6.45
C GLY A 315 -17.39 -2.39 6.02
N PHE A 316 -17.11 -1.10 5.86
CA PHE A 316 -15.77 -0.59 5.52
C PHE A 316 -14.76 -0.87 6.64
N ALA A 317 -15.19 -0.76 7.91
CA ALA A 317 -14.37 -1.16 9.06
C ALA A 317 -14.01 -2.66 9.01
N CYS A 318 -14.98 -3.52 8.70
CA CYS A 318 -14.74 -4.96 8.51
C CYS A 318 -13.73 -5.23 7.39
N VAL A 319 -13.79 -4.49 6.27
CA VAL A 319 -12.82 -4.62 5.18
C VAL A 319 -11.44 -4.18 5.64
N GLY A 320 -11.31 -2.99 6.24
CA GLY A 320 -10.02 -2.49 6.72
C GLY A 320 -9.34 -3.44 7.72
N LEU A 321 -10.11 -3.97 8.68
CA LEU A 321 -9.63 -4.95 9.66
C LEU A 321 -9.25 -6.28 8.98
N GLY A 322 -10.09 -6.75 8.07
CA GLY A 322 -10.00 -8.10 7.53
C GLY A 322 -8.94 -8.32 6.46
N VAL A 323 -8.65 -7.29 5.61
CA VAL A 323 -7.67 -7.44 4.53
C VAL A 323 -6.25 -7.03 4.90
N ALA A 324 -6.05 -6.34 6.02
CA ALA A 324 -4.76 -5.75 6.41
C ALA A 324 -3.59 -6.75 6.46
N ALA A 325 -3.87 -8.01 6.79
CA ALA A 325 -2.87 -9.07 6.90
C ALA A 325 -2.68 -9.88 5.61
N VAL A 326 -3.52 -9.71 4.58
CA VAL A 326 -3.49 -10.53 3.36
C VAL A 326 -2.14 -10.41 2.66
N THR A 327 -1.77 -9.19 2.28
CA THR A 327 -0.54 -8.92 1.54
C THR A 327 0.72 -9.43 2.26
N PRO A 328 1.00 -9.10 3.53
CA PRO A 328 2.20 -9.57 4.19
C PRO A 328 2.23 -11.10 4.39
N CYS A 329 1.10 -11.73 4.72
CA CYS A 329 1.05 -13.18 4.91
C CYS A 329 1.26 -13.94 3.58
N VAL A 330 0.65 -13.48 2.49
CA VAL A 330 0.81 -14.10 1.17
C VAL A 330 2.24 -13.94 0.66
N TYR A 331 2.87 -12.78 0.86
CA TYR A 331 4.28 -12.58 0.52
C TYR A 331 5.22 -13.53 1.30
N VAL A 332 5.00 -13.70 2.59
CA VAL A 332 5.78 -14.65 3.41
C VAL A 332 5.61 -16.08 2.91
N ALA A 333 4.38 -16.48 2.57
CA ALA A 333 4.11 -17.81 2.00
C ALA A 333 4.77 -18.00 0.63
N ALA A 334 4.75 -16.99 -0.24
CA ALA A 334 5.37 -17.01 -1.56
C ALA A 334 6.91 -17.05 -1.48
N ALA A 335 7.51 -16.25 -0.59
CA ALA A 335 8.95 -16.20 -0.38
C ALA A 335 9.52 -17.57 0.02
N ARG A 336 8.80 -18.36 0.81
CA ARG A 336 9.22 -19.74 1.18
C ARG A 336 9.21 -20.73 0.02
N ARG A 337 8.52 -20.41 -1.09
CA ARG A 337 8.50 -21.23 -2.31
C ARG A 337 9.59 -20.84 -3.31
N GLY A 338 10.33 -19.79 -3.00
CA GLY A 338 11.45 -19.31 -3.80
C GLY A 338 11.17 -18.00 -4.54
N PRO A 339 12.21 -17.43 -5.15
CA PRO A 339 12.16 -16.11 -5.76
C PRO A 339 11.18 -16.02 -6.95
N ASP A 340 11.02 -17.09 -7.73
CA ASP A 340 10.12 -17.10 -8.89
C ASP A 340 8.64 -17.00 -8.44
N ALA A 341 8.26 -17.74 -7.37
CA ALA A 341 6.92 -17.65 -6.79
C ALA A 341 6.64 -16.28 -6.19
N LEU A 342 7.61 -15.71 -5.47
CA LEU A 342 7.51 -14.36 -4.89
C LEU A 342 7.33 -13.30 -5.99
N SER A 343 8.13 -13.37 -7.05
CA SER A 343 8.07 -12.44 -8.18
C SER A 343 6.72 -12.52 -8.90
N LEU A 344 6.21 -13.72 -9.16
CA LEU A 344 4.90 -13.89 -9.81
C LEU A 344 3.78 -13.33 -8.93
N VAL A 345 3.77 -13.64 -7.63
CA VAL A 345 2.76 -13.14 -6.69
C VAL A 345 2.80 -11.62 -6.58
N ALA A 346 4.00 -11.01 -6.57
CA ALA A 346 4.17 -9.57 -6.58
C ALA A 346 3.63 -8.93 -7.87
N ALA A 347 3.95 -9.51 -9.03
CA ALA A 347 3.44 -9.05 -10.32
C ALA A 347 1.90 -9.13 -10.37
N MET A 348 1.32 -10.24 -9.90
CA MET A 348 -0.14 -10.40 -9.84
C MET A 348 -0.78 -9.38 -8.89
N GLY A 349 -0.17 -9.09 -7.74
CA GLY A 349 -0.63 -8.03 -6.84
C GLY A 349 -0.62 -6.65 -7.51
N THR A 350 0.42 -6.36 -8.27
CA THR A 350 0.50 -5.11 -9.05
C THR A 350 -0.62 -5.04 -10.10
N VAL A 351 -0.90 -6.13 -10.81
CA VAL A 351 -2.02 -6.20 -11.76
C VAL A 351 -3.34 -5.92 -11.06
N GLY A 352 -3.58 -6.48 -9.87
CA GLY A 352 -4.79 -6.21 -9.09
C GLY A 352 -4.94 -4.73 -8.72
N LEU A 353 -3.84 -4.11 -8.31
CA LEU A 353 -3.82 -2.69 -7.97
C LEU A 353 -4.09 -1.79 -9.18
N LEU A 354 -3.53 -2.11 -10.35
CA LEU A 354 -3.67 -1.33 -11.58
C LEU A 354 -5.04 -1.51 -12.26
N ALA A 355 -5.49 -2.75 -12.38
CA ALA A 355 -6.73 -3.09 -13.08
C ALA A 355 -7.97 -2.94 -12.19
N GLY A 356 -7.80 -3.07 -10.86
CA GLY A 356 -8.92 -3.03 -9.90
C GLY A 356 -9.84 -1.84 -10.08
N PRO A 357 -9.33 -0.60 -10.05
CA PRO A 357 -10.16 0.60 -10.19
C PRO A 357 -10.97 0.63 -11.48
N ALA A 358 -10.36 0.23 -12.60
CA ALA A 358 -11.05 0.18 -13.89
C ALA A 358 -12.15 -0.89 -13.92
N VAL A 359 -11.86 -2.10 -13.43
CA VAL A 359 -12.83 -3.19 -13.37
C VAL A 359 -14.06 -2.76 -12.55
N ILE A 360 -13.84 -2.18 -11.36
CA ILE A 360 -14.93 -1.68 -10.51
C ILE A 360 -15.69 -0.56 -11.23
N GLY A 361 -14.97 0.37 -11.88
CA GLY A 361 -15.59 1.48 -12.63
C GLY A 361 -16.41 1.01 -13.82
N PHE A 362 -15.96 -0.01 -14.56
CA PHE A 362 -16.72 -0.60 -15.67
C PHE A 362 -17.97 -1.35 -15.18
N ILE A 363 -17.87 -2.12 -14.10
CA ILE A 363 -19.02 -2.77 -13.49
C ILE A 363 -20.03 -1.71 -13.03
N ALA A 364 -19.55 -0.68 -12.34
CA ALA A 364 -20.40 0.40 -11.84
C ALA A 364 -21.07 1.18 -12.98
N GLY A 365 -20.35 1.46 -14.06
CA GLY A 365 -20.88 2.15 -15.25
C GLY A 365 -21.88 1.34 -16.06
N ALA A 366 -21.70 0.01 -16.09
CA ALA A 366 -22.63 -0.90 -16.79
C ALA A 366 -23.90 -1.21 -15.97
N THR A 367 -23.85 -1.12 -14.65
CA THR A 367 -24.92 -1.52 -13.73
C THR A 367 -25.18 -0.42 -12.68
N SER A 368 -24.44 -0.47 -11.56
CA SER A 368 -24.43 0.57 -10.53
C SER A 368 -23.20 0.41 -9.63
N LEU A 369 -22.86 1.44 -8.86
CA LEU A 369 -21.75 1.39 -7.92
C LEU A 369 -22.00 0.37 -6.78
N VAL A 370 -23.24 0.02 -6.49
CA VAL A 370 -23.59 -1.08 -5.56
C VAL A 370 -23.03 -2.42 -6.07
N TRP A 371 -23.19 -2.71 -7.35
CA TRP A 371 -22.62 -3.92 -7.96
C TRP A 371 -21.10 -3.87 -8.07
N GLY A 372 -20.52 -2.69 -8.30
CA GLY A 372 -19.07 -2.48 -8.19
C GLY A 372 -18.55 -2.86 -6.80
N MET A 373 -19.21 -2.38 -5.74
CA MET A 373 -18.82 -2.72 -4.36
C MET A 373 -19.17 -4.17 -3.98
N ALA A 374 -20.20 -4.76 -4.58
CA ALA A 374 -20.49 -6.19 -4.44
C ALA A 374 -19.36 -7.06 -5.03
N ALA A 375 -18.79 -6.64 -6.16
CA ALA A 375 -17.59 -7.30 -6.71
C ALA A 375 -16.38 -7.19 -5.77
N VAL A 376 -16.23 -6.08 -5.05
CA VAL A 376 -15.20 -5.94 -3.99
C VAL A 376 -15.46 -6.93 -2.84
N ALA A 377 -16.71 -7.06 -2.39
CA ALA A 377 -17.07 -8.02 -1.35
C ALA A 377 -16.80 -9.46 -1.81
N ALA A 378 -17.14 -9.80 -3.05
CA ALA A 378 -16.83 -11.09 -3.66
C ALA A 378 -15.32 -11.33 -3.78
N SER A 379 -14.54 -10.30 -4.12
CA SER A 379 -13.08 -10.36 -4.18
C SER A 379 -12.48 -10.67 -2.80
N ALA A 380 -12.95 -10.02 -1.73
CA ALA A 380 -12.55 -10.33 -0.36
C ALA A 380 -12.91 -11.77 0.04
N ALA A 381 -14.11 -12.23 -0.29
CA ALA A 381 -14.53 -13.62 -0.04
C ALA A 381 -13.66 -14.62 -0.82
N LEU A 382 -13.25 -14.29 -2.05
CA LEU A 382 -12.37 -15.11 -2.87
C LEU A 382 -10.99 -15.27 -2.21
N VAL A 383 -10.44 -14.22 -1.56
CA VAL A 383 -9.21 -14.35 -0.75
C VAL A 383 -9.37 -15.42 0.32
N SER A 384 -10.52 -15.43 1.03
CA SER A 384 -10.80 -16.44 2.06
C SER A 384 -10.83 -17.87 1.47
N LEU A 385 -11.42 -18.04 0.29
CA LEU A 385 -11.42 -19.31 -0.43
C LEU A 385 -10.01 -19.73 -0.85
N CYS A 386 -9.24 -18.82 -1.45
CA CYS A 386 -7.84 -19.08 -1.82
C CYS A 386 -7.00 -19.49 -0.60
N ALA A 387 -7.23 -18.86 0.56
CA ALA A 387 -6.52 -19.16 1.80
C ALA A 387 -6.67 -20.62 2.24
N THR A 388 -7.74 -21.29 1.86
CA THR A 388 -7.95 -22.73 2.13
C THR A 388 -7.08 -23.66 1.26
N ARG A 389 -6.58 -23.13 0.13
CA ARG A 389 -5.78 -23.87 -0.88
C ARG A 389 -4.29 -23.54 -0.81
N ILE A 390 -3.92 -22.55 -0.01
CA ILE A 390 -2.53 -22.13 0.22
C ILE A 390 -1.95 -22.95 1.36
N THR A 391 -0.74 -23.49 1.15
CA THR A 391 0.04 -24.12 2.22
C THR A 391 0.75 -23.03 3.01
N TRP A 392 0.26 -22.77 4.21
CA TRP A 392 0.80 -21.74 5.08
C TRP A 392 1.99 -22.24 5.89
N PRO A 393 2.92 -21.35 6.25
CA PRO A 393 3.95 -21.66 7.22
C PRO A 393 3.32 -22.08 8.55
N ALA A 394 3.89 -23.11 9.22
CA ALA A 394 3.47 -23.45 10.59
C ALA A 394 3.65 -22.21 11.51
N ALA A 395 2.71 -22.00 12.43
CA ALA A 395 2.90 -21.04 13.50
C ALA A 395 4.22 -21.38 14.21
N ARG A 396 5.05 -20.37 14.51
CA ARG A 396 6.25 -20.61 15.31
C ARG A 396 5.79 -21.12 16.67
N GLU A 397 6.04 -22.40 16.97
CA GLU A 397 6.08 -22.85 18.36
C GLU A 397 7.16 -22.01 19.05
N GLU A 398 6.79 -21.29 20.10
CA GLU A 398 7.77 -20.72 21.03
C GLU A 398 8.65 -21.88 21.48
N ALA A 399 9.92 -21.87 21.08
CA ALA A 399 10.88 -22.78 21.64
C ALA A 399 10.83 -22.59 23.18
N PRO A 400 10.61 -23.66 23.97
CA PRO A 400 10.53 -23.53 25.41
C PRO A 400 11.82 -22.87 25.91
N ALA A 401 11.70 -21.76 26.62
CA ALA A 401 12.81 -21.07 27.29
C ALA A 401 13.33 -21.91 28.46
N SER A 402 13.89 -23.09 28.15
CA SER A 402 14.48 -23.99 29.17
C SER A 402 15.53 -24.90 28.56
N ALA A 403 16.69 -24.34 28.25
CA ALA A 403 17.93 -25.09 28.13
C ALA A 403 19.17 -24.18 28.22
N SER A 404 19.17 -23.20 29.13
CA SER A 404 20.39 -22.44 29.43
C SER A 404 20.56 -22.21 30.95
N ALA A 405 20.44 -23.28 31.75
CA ALA A 405 20.82 -23.21 33.15
C ALA A 405 21.05 -24.64 33.67
N ASP A 406 22.06 -25.34 33.18
CA ASP A 406 22.75 -26.37 33.96
C ASP A 406 24.05 -26.78 33.26
N THR A 407 25.05 -25.90 33.30
CA THR A 407 26.44 -26.29 33.28
C THR A 407 27.06 -25.75 34.54
N ARG A 408 26.65 -26.34 35.70
CA ARG A 408 27.38 -26.17 36.95
C ARG A 408 28.60 -27.05 36.91
N LEU A 409 29.76 -26.40 36.89
CA LEU A 409 30.95 -26.66 37.67
C LEU A 409 31.04 -28.11 38.22
N ALA A 410 31.86 -28.94 37.57
CA ALA A 410 32.50 -30.04 38.24
C ALA A 410 33.71 -29.49 39.05
N PRO A 411 33.89 -29.82 40.33
CA PRO A 411 35.08 -29.38 41.07
C PRO A 411 36.26 -30.23 40.64
N GLU A 412 37.39 -29.57 40.35
CA GLU A 412 38.70 -30.18 40.34
C GLU A 412 38.99 -30.76 41.74
N ALA A 413 39.27 -32.02 41.79
CA ALA A 413 39.85 -32.70 42.98
C ALA A 413 41.21 -33.28 42.60
N THR A 414 42.22 -32.66 43.22
CA THR A 414 43.62 -33.13 43.52
C THR A 414 44.47 -33.59 42.34
#